data_339587161c34e133a2388b87c339c61e
#
_entry.id   339587161c34e133a2388b87c339c61e
#
_cell.length_a   1.000
_cell.length_b   1.000
_cell.length_c   1.000
_cell.angle_alpha   90.00
_cell.angle_beta   90.00
_cell.angle_gamma   90.00
#
_symmetry.space_group_name_H-M   'P 1'
#
loop_
_entity.id
_entity.type
_entity.pdbx_description
1 polymer ?
#
loop_
_entity_poly.entity_id
_entity_poly.type
_entity_poly.pdbx_seq_one_letter_code
_entity_poly.pdbx_strand_id
1 'polypeptide(L)'
;MTADHQSHVGAAVTLGLFAAWALHDTEEVLTAPRWIRESVPRLRERWPGVPERVWRGMEGVDEREFTAAVGVMAGIVGAGAVAGWASGGRSATYQAMLNGFGAHGLLHIGQAVAVRGYTPGVATSPVLVVPFALWARGRLKKAGVLRPGRARDVAAGVAWAAAATAVSHGVARRVVRPRRAATSGRRRGSS
;
A
#
# COMPACT_ATOMS: atom_id res chain seq x y z
N MET A 1 -2.91 40.59 23.75
CA MET A 1 -2.04 39.70 22.97
C MET A 1 -2.48 38.28 23.22
N THR A 2 -3.45 37.80 22.48
CA THR A 2 -3.90 36.42 22.50
C THR A 2 -2.91 35.60 21.66
N ALA A 3 -2.11 34.80 22.31
CA ALA A 3 -1.22 33.87 21.62
C ALA A 3 -2.07 32.95 20.74
N ASP A 4 -1.89 33.10 19.44
CA ASP A 4 -2.49 32.26 18.40
C ASP A 4 -1.95 30.81 18.59
N HIS A 5 -2.68 30.01 19.37
CA HIS A 5 -2.45 28.59 19.52
C HIS A 5 -2.93 27.94 18.23
N GLN A 6 -2.23 28.23 17.13
CA GLN A 6 -2.35 27.38 15.94
C GLN A 6 -1.99 25.96 16.41
N SER A 7 -3.01 25.13 16.54
CA SER A 7 -2.86 23.74 16.92
C SER A 7 -2.03 23.02 15.84
N HIS A 8 -0.70 23.03 16.02
CA HIS A 8 0.23 22.36 15.13
C HIS A 8 -0.12 20.86 15.09
N VAL A 9 -0.34 20.35 13.90
CA VAL A 9 -0.46 18.91 13.67
C VAL A 9 0.92 18.31 13.94
N GLY A 10 1.04 17.55 15.02
CA GLY A 10 2.30 16.97 15.46
C GLY A 10 2.89 15.96 14.46
N ALA A 11 4.19 15.77 14.51
CA ALA A 11 4.91 14.79 13.68
C ALA A 11 4.32 13.37 13.79
N ALA A 12 3.82 12.99 14.96
CA ALA A 12 3.17 11.69 15.14
C ALA A 12 1.95 11.48 14.22
N VAL A 13 1.22 12.55 13.87
CA VAL A 13 0.08 12.45 12.94
C VAL A 13 0.57 12.30 11.50
N THR A 14 1.61 13.02 11.11
CA THR A 14 2.07 13.09 9.72
C THR A 14 3.10 12.01 9.41
N LEU A 15 4.24 12.00 10.11
CA LEU A 15 5.29 10.99 9.93
C LEU A 15 4.88 9.63 10.46
N GLY A 16 3.96 9.58 11.45
CA GLY A 16 3.36 8.34 11.94
C GLY A 16 2.64 7.53 10.87
N LEU A 17 2.17 8.16 9.78
CA LEU A 17 1.63 7.44 8.63
C LEU A 17 2.66 6.47 8.04
N PHE A 18 3.90 6.93 7.87
CA PHE A 18 4.97 6.07 7.36
C PHE A 18 5.30 4.93 8.34
N ALA A 19 5.37 5.22 9.63
CA ALA A 19 5.64 4.20 10.64
C ALA A 19 4.53 3.13 10.72
N ALA A 20 3.25 3.56 10.71
CA ALA A 20 2.12 2.65 10.73
C ALA A 20 2.05 1.82 9.44
N TRP A 21 2.32 2.43 8.29
CA TRP A 21 2.41 1.75 7.01
C TRP A 21 3.54 0.70 7.02
N ALA A 22 4.75 1.08 7.45
CA ALA A 22 5.90 0.17 7.47
C ALA A 22 5.67 -1.06 8.36
N LEU A 23 5.03 -0.89 9.51
CA LEU A 23 4.66 -2.00 10.38
C LEU A 23 3.62 -2.92 9.72
N HIS A 24 2.62 -2.34 9.05
CA HIS A 24 1.61 -3.10 8.32
C HIS A 24 2.22 -3.89 7.15
N ASP A 25 3.00 -3.22 6.31
CA ASP A 25 3.64 -3.86 5.15
C ASP A 25 4.70 -4.91 5.57
N THR A 26 5.27 -4.80 6.77
CA THR A 26 6.11 -5.87 7.33
C THR A 26 5.32 -7.16 7.51
N GLU A 27 4.08 -7.10 8.01
CA GLU A 27 3.20 -8.27 8.07
C GLU A 27 2.98 -8.86 6.66
N GLU A 28 2.67 -8.00 5.68
CA GLU A 28 2.41 -8.48 4.32
C GLU A 28 3.64 -9.14 3.69
N VAL A 29 4.82 -8.51 3.81
CA VAL A 29 6.08 -9.08 3.27
C VAL A 29 6.39 -10.45 3.88
N LEU A 30 6.16 -10.61 5.16
CA LEU A 30 6.44 -11.86 5.87
C LEU A 30 5.42 -12.96 5.58
N THR A 31 4.18 -12.59 5.27
CA THR A 31 3.08 -13.57 5.23
C THR A 31 2.51 -13.81 3.82
N ALA A 32 2.51 -12.81 2.93
CA ALA A 32 1.84 -12.92 1.64
C ALA A 32 2.40 -14.02 0.73
N PRO A 33 3.73 -14.21 0.59
CA PRO A 33 4.25 -15.24 -0.31
C PRO A 33 3.83 -16.66 0.11
N ARG A 34 3.86 -16.92 1.42
CA ARG A 34 3.42 -18.20 1.97
C ARG A 34 1.92 -18.39 1.81
N TRP A 35 1.15 -17.36 2.17
CA TRP A 35 -0.32 -17.39 2.08
C TRP A 35 -0.80 -17.63 0.65
N ILE A 36 -0.19 -17.00 -0.35
CA ILE A 36 -0.51 -17.21 -1.77
C ILE A 36 -0.33 -18.67 -2.13
N ARG A 37 0.83 -19.25 -1.82
CA ARG A 37 1.12 -20.66 -2.14
C ARG A 37 0.14 -21.65 -1.50
N GLU A 38 -0.26 -21.39 -0.25
CA GLU A 38 -1.11 -22.31 0.51
C GLU A 38 -2.61 -22.10 0.26
N SER A 39 -3.02 -20.88 -0.06
CA SER A 39 -4.44 -20.52 -0.09
C SER A 39 -5.02 -20.41 -1.49
N VAL A 40 -4.25 -19.94 -2.48
CA VAL A 40 -4.76 -19.72 -3.85
C VAL A 40 -5.35 -21.00 -4.47
N PRO A 41 -4.75 -22.19 -4.36
CA PRO A 41 -5.36 -23.41 -4.91
C PRO A 41 -6.77 -23.67 -4.36
N ARG A 42 -6.92 -23.58 -3.04
CA ARG A 42 -8.21 -23.79 -2.36
C ARG A 42 -9.25 -22.72 -2.70
N LEU A 43 -8.80 -21.46 -2.84
CA LEU A 43 -9.68 -20.35 -3.20
C LEU A 43 -10.15 -20.43 -4.66
N ARG A 44 -9.29 -20.93 -5.56
CA ARG A 44 -9.63 -21.20 -6.97
C ARG A 44 -10.73 -22.23 -7.08
N GLU A 45 -10.66 -23.33 -6.30
CA GLU A 45 -11.72 -24.33 -6.25
C GLU A 45 -13.04 -23.77 -5.66
N ARG A 46 -12.93 -22.95 -4.63
CA ARG A 46 -14.08 -22.35 -3.96
C ARG A 46 -14.80 -21.29 -4.79
N TRP A 47 -14.06 -20.56 -5.64
CA TRP A 47 -14.59 -19.48 -6.47
C TRP A 47 -14.30 -19.67 -7.96
N PRO A 48 -14.93 -20.68 -8.61
CA PRO A 48 -14.69 -21.01 -10.00
C PRO A 48 -15.07 -19.89 -10.98
N GLY A 49 -15.91 -18.93 -10.54
CA GLY A 49 -16.29 -17.76 -11.34
C GLY A 49 -15.21 -16.67 -11.42
N VAL A 50 -14.14 -16.74 -10.63
CA VAL A 50 -13.04 -15.77 -10.70
C VAL A 50 -12.16 -16.09 -11.91
N PRO A 51 -11.92 -15.09 -12.81
CA PRO A 51 -11.13 -15.32 -14.02
C PRO A 51 -9.73 -15.84 -13.70
N GLU A 52 -9.28 -16.85 -14.47
CA GLU A 52 -7.97 -17.52 -14.30
C GLU A 52 -6.78 -16.53 -14.33
N ARG A 53 -6.91 -15.42 -15.06
CA ARG A 53 -5.90 -14.34 -15.08
C ARG A 53 -5.63 -13.72 -13.70
N VAL A 54 -6.63 -13.72 -12.81
CA VAL A 54 -6.49 -13.20 -11.44
C VAL A 54 -5.60 -14.12 -10.63
N TRP A 55 -5.88 -15.42 -10.67
CA TRP A 55 -5.10 -16.43 -9.95
C TRP A 55 -3.65 -16.46 -10.44
N ARG A 56 -3.45 -16.50 -11.77
CA ARG A 56 -2.09 -16.44 -12.35
C ARG A 56 -1.36 -15.16 -12.00
N GLY A 57 -2.09 -14.03 -11.88
CA GLY A 57 -1.51 -12.75 -11.44
C GLY A 57 -0.98 -12.82 -10.02
N MET A 58 -1.72 -13.47 -9.11
CA MET A 58 -1.29 -13.66 -7.72
C MET A 58 -0.10 -14.62 -7.62
N GLU A 59 -0.16 -15.77 -8.29
CA GLU A 59 0.90 -16.80 -8.28
C GLU A 59 2.19 -16.32 -8.98
N GLY A 60 2.07 -15.39 -9.91
CA GLY A 60 3.19 -14.87 -10.70
C GLY A 60 4.06 -13.82 -9.99
N VAL A 61 3.67 -13.37 -8.81
CA VAL A 61 4.47 -12.42 -8.01
C VAL A 61 5.49 -13.19 -7.20
N ASP A 62 6.77 -13.04 -7.55
CA ASP A 62 7.84 -13.62 -6.74
C ASP A 62 8.16 -12.74 -5.52
N GLU A 63 8.78 -13.35 -4.51
CA GLU A 63 9.09 -12.73 -3.22
C GLU A 63 10.03 -11.53 -3.35
N ARG A 64 10.98 -11.58 -4.27
CA ARG A 64 11.94 -10.50 -4.52
C ARG A 64 11.26 -9.33 -5.20
N GLU A 65 10.39 -9.62 -6.19
CA GLU A 65 9.59 -8.58 -6.86
C GLU A 65 8.68 -7.90 -5.85
N PHE A 66 8.01 -8.67 -4.98
CA PHE A 66 7.13 -8.13 -3.95
C PHE A 66 7.88 -7.21 -2.98
N THR A 67 9.00 -7.69 -2.40
CA THR A 67 9.82 -6.91 -1.48
C THR A 67 10.37 -5.63 -2.14
N ALA A 68 10.80 -5.73 -3.40
CA ALA A 68 11.27 -4.54 -4.13
C ALA A 68 10.13 -3.53 -4.37
N ALA A 69 8.91 -4.01 -4.68
CA ALA A 69 7.74 -3.15 -4.84
C ALA A 69 7.38 -2.42 -3.53
N VAL A 70 7.44 -3.12 -2.39
CA VAL A 70 7.27 -2.53 -1.05
C VAL A 70 8.34 -1.47 -0.79
N GLY A 71 9.60 -1.71 -1.17
CA GLY A 71 10.68 -0.71 -1.06
C GLY A 71 10.41 0.56 -1.87
N VAL A 72 9.88 0.44 -3.09
CA VAL A 72 9.45 1.61 -3.89
C VAL A 72 8.28 2.33 -3.24
N MET A 73 7.30 1.59 -2.74
CA MET A 73 6.14 2.14 -2.02
C MET A 73 6.58 2.90 -0.76
N ALA A 74 7.60 2.40 -0.04
CA ALA A 74 8.18 3.09 1.12
C ALA A 74 8.66 4.50 0.77
N GLY A 75 9.33 4.67 -0.38
CA GLY A 75 9.74 5.98 -0.87
C GLY A 75 8.54 6.91 -1.14
N ILE A 76 7.49 6.38 -1.74
CA ILE A 76 6.26 7.13 -2.06
C ILE A 76 5.53 7.55 -0.78
N VAL A 77 5.30 6.63 0.15
CA VAL A 77 4.60 6.91 1.42
C VAL A 77 5.43 7.84 2.30
N GLY A 78 6.76 7.62 2.34
CA GLY A 78 7.69 8.49 3.06
C GLY A 78 7.65 9.93 2.54
N ALA A 79 7.70 10.12 1.22
CA ALA A 79 7.58 11.45 0.61
C ALA A 79 6.24 12.12 0.96
N GLY A 80 5.14 11.37 0.92
CA GLY A 80 3.82 11.87 1.32
C GLY A 80 3.73 12.25 2.81
N ALA A 81 4.33 11.44 3.69
CA ALA A 81 4.39 11.72 5.12
C ALA A 81 5.20 13.00 5.41
N VAL A 82 6.34 13.18 4.73
CA VAL A 82 7.16 14.41 4.82
C VAL A 82 6.40 15.62 4.28
N ALA A 83 5.70 15.50 3.15
CA ALA A 83 4.84 16.57 2.63
C ALA A 83 3.72 16.95 3.62
N GLY A 84 3.16 15.95 4.30
CA GLY A 84 2.21 16.15 5.39
C GLY A 84 2.81 16.94 6.55
N TRP A 85 4.00 16.56 6.99
CA TRP A 85 4.72 17.24 8.06
C TRP A 85 5.08 18.67 7.69
N ALA A 86 5.70 18.89 6.52
CA ALA A 86 6.11 20.20 6.05
C ALA A 86 4.94 21.18 5.86
N SER A 87 3.74 20.66 5.56
CA SER A 87 2.52 21.47 5.38
C SER A 87 1.67 21.61 6.64
N GLY A 88 2.10 21.09 7.81
CA GLY A 88 1.28 21.06 9.02
C GLY A 88 -0.03 20.26 8.82
N GLY A 89 0.03 19.18 8.03
CA GLY A 89 -1.10 18.31 7.72
C GLY A 89 -2.00 18.77 6.56
N ARG A 90 -1.74 19.93 5.95
CA ARG A 90 -2.59 20.51 4.88
C ARG A 90 -2.38 19.88 3.50
N SER A 91 -1.29 19.15 3.28
CA SER A 91 -0.99 18.47 2.00
C SER A 91 -2.16 17.59 1.55
N ALA A 92 -2.66 17.84 0.33
CA ALA A 92 -3.71 17.03 -0.27
C ALA A 92 -3.23 15.58 -0.49
N THR A 93 -1.97 15.41 -0.92
CA THR A 93 -1.34 14.11 -1.13
C THR A 93 -1.27 13.32 0.16
N TYR A 94 -0.79 13.92 1.26
CA TYR A 94 -0.77 13.28 2.58
C TYR A 94 -2.16 12.81 3.01
N GLN A 95 -3.18 13.68 2.91
CA GLN A 95 -4.54 13.33 3.34
C GLN A 95 -5.18 12.27 2.43
N ALA A 96 -4.87 12.28 1.13
CA ALA A 96 -5.29 11.21 0.22
C ALA A 96 -4.63 9.87 0.58
N MET A 97 -3.33 9.87 0.88
CA MET A 97 -2.61 8.67 1.35
C MET A 97 -3.18 8.14 2.67
N LEU A 98 -3.44 9.03 3.64
CA LEU A 98 -4.05 8.64 4.93
C LEU A 98 -5.43 8.00 4.73
N ASN A 99 -6.25 8.56 3.85
CA ASN A 99 -7.56 8.00 3.52
C ASN A 99 -7.42 6.65 2.80
N GLY A 100 -6.50 6.56 1.84
CA GLY A 100 -6.18 5.31 1.12
C GLY A 100 -5.70 4.22 2.06
N PHE A 101 -4.81 4.57 3.00
CA PHE A 101 -4.30 3.63 4.02
C PHE A 101 -5.43 3.11 4.93
N GLY A 102 -6.33 3.98 5.40
CA GLY A 102 -7.50 3.55 6.18
C GLY A 102 -8.45 2.64 5.37
N ALA A 103 -8.71 2.97 4.10
CA ALA A 103 -9.53 2.15 3.21
C ALA A 103 -8.87 0.80 2.92
N HIS A 104 -7.55 0.76 2.75
CA HIS A 104 -6.75 -0.45 2.59
C HIS A 104 -6.90 -1.40 3.79
N GLY A 105 -6.80 -0.89 5.01
CA GLY A 105 -7.05 -1.70 6.20
C GLY A 105 -8.47 -2.28 6.26
N LEU A 106 -9.50 -1.52 5.86
CA LEU A 106 -10.86 -2.03 5.76
C LEU A 106 -10.99 -3.12 4.69
N LEU A 107 -10.26 -2.98 3.58
CA LEU A 107 -10.23 -3.99 2.52
C LEU A 107 -9.65 -5.32 3.04
N HIS A 108 -8.53 -5.31 3.79
CA HIS A 108 -7.96 -6.52 4.39
C HIS A 108 -8.93 -7.21 5.35
N ILE A 109 -9.64 -6.43 6.17
CA ILE A 109 -10.69 -6.99 7.04
C ILE A 109 -11.79 -7.63 6.21
N GLY A 110 -12.27 -6.95 5.15
CA GLY A 110 -13.25 -7.49 4.22
C GLY A 110 -12.79 -8.76 3.51
N GLN A 111 -11.54 -8.83 3.08
CA GLN A 111 -10.94 -10.02 2.48
C GLN A 111 -10.92 -11.20 3.46
N ALA A 112 -10.47 -10.98 4.70
CA ALA A 112 -10.44 -12.02 5.73
C ALA A 112 -11.84 -12.57 6.03
N VAL A 113 -12.84 -11.70 6.08
CA VAL A 113 -14.26 -12.11 6.23
C VAL A 113 -14.71 -12.93 5.02
N ALA A 114 -14.39 -12.49 3.79
CA ALA A 114 -14.80 -13.19 2.58
C ALA A 114 -14.19 -14.60 2.47
N VAL A 115 -12.88 -14.72 2.79
CA VAL A 115 -12.21 -16.04 2.77
C VAL A 115 -12.50 -16.87 4.03
N ARG A 116 -13.12 -16.26 5.04
CA ARG A 116 -13.37 -16.87 6.37
C ARG A 116 -12.08 -17.37 7.03
N GLY A 117 -11.04 -16.57 6.98
CA GLY A 117 -9.75 -16.94 7.52
C GLY A 117 -8.73 -15.81 7.42
N TYR A 118 -7.50 -16.12 7.81
CA TYR A 118 -6.39 -15.18 7.74
C TYR A 118 -6.09 -14.78 6.29
N THR A 119 -5.85 -13.48 6.10
CA THR A 119 -5.25 -12.90 4.89
C THR A 119 -4.10 -11.98 5.28
N PRO A 120 -3.03 -11.85 4.48
CA PRO A 120 -1.95 -10.91 4.77
C PRO A 120 -2.49 -9.51 5.03
N GLY A 121 -1.93 -8.83 6.02
CA GLY A 121 -2.36 -7.50 6.44
C GLY A 121 -3.54 -7.46 7.41
N VAL A 122 -4.27 -8.57 7.63
CA VAL A 122 -5.47 -8.56 8.48
C VAL A 122 -5.16 -8.44 9.97
N ALA A 123 -4.00 -8.90 10.44
CA ALA A 123 -3.68 -8.82 11.87
C ALA A 123 -3.42 -7.37 12.30
N THR A 124 -2.71 -6.60 11.49
CA THR A 124 -2.42 -5.18 11.78
C THR A 124 -3.56 -4.24 11.40
N SER A 125 -4.45 -4.62 10.47
CA SER A 125 -5.51 -3.73 9.99
C SER A 125 -6.45 -3.24 11.08
N PRO A 126 -7.08 -4.08 11.95
CA PRO A 126 -8.01 -3.63 12.98
C PRO A 126 -7.31 -2.98 14.18
N VAL A 127 -6.04 -3.29 14.45
CA VAL A 127 -5.35 -2.83 15.65
C VAL A 127 -4.39 -1.66 15.40
N LEU A 128 -3.99 -1.45 14.17
CA LEU A 128 -3.05 -0.39 13.79
C LEU A 128 -3.58 0.50 12.66
N VAL A 129 -3.87 -0.06 11.49
CA VAL A 129 -4.16 0.72 10.27
C VAL A 129 -5.42 1.58 10.43
N VAL A 130 -6.55 0.94 10.76
CA VAL A 130 -7.84 1.62 10.92
C VAL A 130 -7.81 2.57 12.12
N PRO A 131 -7.35 2.16 13.33
CA PRO A 131 -7.25 3.07 14.47
C PRO A 131 -6.34 4.27 14.21
N PHE A 132 -5.17 4.06 13.59
CA PHE A 132 -4.27 5.16 13.24
C PHE A 132 -4.93 6.15 12.26
N ALA A 133 -5.55 5.64 11.19
CA ALA A 133 -6.21 6.49 10.20
C ALA A 133 -7.34 7.34 10.83
N LEU A 134 -8.17 6.74 11.67
CA LEU A 134 -9.24 7.44 12.39
C LEU A 134 -8.68 8.47 13.37
N TRP A 135 -7.67 8.11 14.16
CA TRP A 135 -7.01 9.02 15.09
C TRP A 135 -6.38 10.22 14.36
N ALA A 136 -5.60 9.97 13.32
CA ALA A 136 -4.93 11.01 12.56
C ALA A 136 -5.94 11.96 11.92
N ARG A 137 -7.02 11.44 11.32
CA ARG A 137 -8.12 12.26 10.79
C ARG A 137 -8.79 13.11 11.88
N GLY A 138 -9.00 12.53 13.06
CA GLY A 138 -9.53 13.27 14.22
C GLY A 138 -8.62 14.42 14.62
N ARG A 139 -7.29 14.23 14.61
CA ARG A 139 -6.30 15.27 14.89
C ARG A 139 -6.31 16.37 13.84
N LEU A 140 -6.38 16.01 12.54
CA LEU A 140 -6.51 16.97 11.44
C LEU A 140 -7.81 17.78 11.54
N LYS A 141 -8.91 17.13 11.90
CA LYS A 141 -10.20 17.80 12.12
C LYS A 141 -10.14 18.81 13.27
N LYS A 142 -9.57 18.43 14.40
CA LYS A 142 -9.40 19.31 15.58
C LYS A 142 -8.49 20.51 15.25
N ALA A 143 -7.49 20.32 14.39
CA ALA A 143 -6.61 21.38 13.91
C ALA A 143 -7.24 22.27 12.80
N GLY A 144 -8.47 21.99 12.35
CA GLY A 144 -9.13 22.75 11.29
C GLY A 144 -8.49 22.60 9.90
N VAL A 145 -7.63 21.58 9.70
CA VAL A 145 -6.91 21.38 8.44
C VAL A 145 -7.40 20.17 7.64
N LEU A 146 -8.36 19.40 8.19
CA LEU A 146 -8.94 18.27 7.48
C LEU A 146 -9.73 18.77 6.27
N ARG A 147 -9.36 18.28 5.09
CA ARG A 147 -10.07 18.57 3.85
C ARG A 147 -11.47 17.94 3.88
N PRO A 148 -12.49 18.62 3.33
CA PRO A 148 -13.83 18.06 3.25
C PRO A 148 -13.81 16.70 2.54
N GLY A 149 -14.35 15.67 3.19
CA GLY A 149 -14.46 14.33 2.61
C GLY A 149 -15.57 14.29 1.58
N ARG A 150 -15.25 14.48 0.31
CA ARG A 150 -16.18 14.24 -0.81
C ARG A 150 -15.97 12.84 -1.34
N ALA A 151 -17.01 12.21 -1.88
CA ALA A 151 -16.89 10.88 -2.50
C ALA A 151 -15.76 10.83 -3.55
N ARG A 152 -15.58 11.92 -4.30
CA ARG A 152 -14.47 12.05 -5.26
C ARG A 152 -13.08 11.98 -4.59
N ASP A 153 -12.92 12.42 -3.35
CA ASP A 153 -11.63 12.41 -2.66
C ASP A 153 -11.30 10.99 -2.18
N VAL A 154 -12.32 10.20 -1.82
CA VAL A 154 -12.17 8.77 -1.54
C VAL A 154 -11.80 8.02 -2.82
N ALA A 155 -12.53 8.28 -3.91
CA ALA A 155 -12.22 7.68 -5.22
C ALA A 155 -10.80 8.05 -5.70
N ALA A 156 -10.39 9.31 -5.54
CA ALA A 156 -9.04 9.76 -5.84
C ALA A 156 -7.98 9.07 -4.97
N GLY A 157 -8.25 8.85 -3.68
CA GLY A 157 -7.37 8.10 -2.77
C GLY A 157 -7.20 6.64 -3.21
N VAL A 158 -8.29 5.98 -3.57
CA VAL A 158 -8.26 4.60 -4.07
C VAL A 158 -7.51 4.52 -5.41
N ALA A 159 -7.82 5.42 -6.34
CA ALA A 159 -7.13 5.48 -7.64
C ALA A 159 -5.63 5.75 -7.47
N TRP A 160 -5.27 6.64 -6.54
CA TRP A 160 -3.88 6.92 -6.20
C TRP A 160 -3.18 5.68 -5.63
N ALA A 161 -3.81 4.97 -4.69
CA ALA A 161 -3.25 3.74 -4.12
C ALA A 161 -3.03 2.67 -5.20
N ALA A 162 -4.01 2.47 -6.09
CA ALA A 162 -3.89 1.54 -7.22
C ALA A 162 -2.75 1.94 -8.17
N ALA A 163 -2.63 3.24 -8.49
CA ALA A 163 -1.55 3.74 -9.34
C ALA A 163 -0.17 3.58 -8.68
N ALA A 164 -0.05 3.91 -7.39
CA ALA A 164 1.18 3.73 -6.62
C ALA A 164 1.61 2.25 -6.57
N THR A 165 0.67 1.33 -6.34
CA THR A 165 0.91 -0.11 -6.40
C THR A 165 1.38 -0.56 -7.78
N ALA A 166 0.70 -0.14 -8.84
CA ALA A 166 1.08 -0.48 -10.21
C ALA A 166 2.49 0.05 -10.58
N VAL A 167 2.82 1.28 -10.18
CA VAL A 167 4.15 1.88 -10.37
C VAL A 167 5.19 1.10 -9.59
N SER A 168 4.93 0.78 -8.32
CA SER A 168 5.86 0.04 -7.46
C SER A 168 6.20 -1.33 -8.06
N HIS A 169 5.20 -2.10 -8.48
CA HIS A 169 5.41 -3.37 -9.17
C HIS A 169 6.09 -3.19 -10.54
N GLY A 170 5.72 -2.17 -11.30
CA GLY A 170 6.35 -1.88 -12.59
C GLY A 170 7.84 -1.57 -12.46
N VAL A 171 8.24 -0.79 -11.46
CA VAL A 171 9.65 -0.50 -11.14
C VAL A 171 10.36 -1.75 -10.63
N ALA A 172 9.75 -2.46 -9.67
CA ALA A 172 10.31 -3.68 -9.11
C ALA A 172 10.63 -4.72 -10.19
N ARG A 173 9.72 -4.95 -11.13
CA ARG A 173 9.95 -5.87 -12.27
C ARG A 173 11.14 -5.47 -13.13
N ARG A 174 11.34 -4.18 -13.35
CA ARG A 174 12.49 -3.68 -14.13
C ARG A 174 13.82 -3.86 -13.40
N VAL A 175 13.80 -3.75 -12.07
CA VAL A 175 15.00 -3.87 -11.21
C VAL A 175 15.34 -5.35 -10.98
N VAL A 176 14.35 -6.17 -10.65
CA VAL A 176 14.56 -7.58 -10.26
C VAL A 176 14.76 -8.49 -11.48
N ARG A 177 14.14 -8.14 -12.64
CA ARG A 177 14.30 -8.87 -13.91
C ARG A 177 15.10 -8.02 -14.91
N PRO A 178 16.41 -7.84 -14.74
CA PRO A 178 17.22 -7.17 -15.75
C PRO A 178 17.06 -7.94 -17.06
N ARG A 179 16.89 -7.19 -18.16
CA ARG A 179 16.80 -7.74 -19.51
C ARG A 179 17.92 -8.76 -19.66
N ARG A 180 17.58 -10.05 -19.88
CA ARG A 180 18.51 -11.01 -20.42
C ARG A 180 19.02 -10.39 -21.71
N ALA A 181 20.24 -9.85 -21.68
CA ALA A 181 20.91 -9.35 -22.84
C ALA A 181 20.87 -10.48 -23.88
N ALA A 182 20.40 -10.16 -25.07
CA ALA A 182 20.32 -11.09 -26.19
C ALA A 182 21.74 -11.53 -26.55
N THR A 183 22.24 -12.55 -25.89
CA THR A 183 23.43 -13.32 -26.29
C THR A 183 23.00 -14.41 -27.27
N SER A 184 22.26 -13.99 -28.31
CA SER A 184 21.99 -14.83 -29.46
C SER A 184 22.66 -14.16 -30.67
N GLY A 185 23.77 -14.73 -31.11
CA GLY A 185 24.27 -14.43 -32.44
C GLY A 185 25.72 -14.05 -32.55
N ARG A 186 26.61 -15.00 -32.21
CA ARG A 186 27.90 -15.11 -32.91
C ARG A 186 28.46 -16.53 -32.84
N ARG A 187 27.70 -17.49 -33.36
CA ARG A 187 28.34 -18.66 -33.96
C ARG A 187 28.29 -18.45 -35.48
N ARG A 188 29.17 -17.64 -36.00
CA ARG A 188 29.53 -17.71 -37.42
C ARG A 188 30.57 -18.79 -37.55
N GLY A 189 30.25 -19.75 -38.42
CA GLY A 189 31.10 -20.84 -38.85
C GLY A 189 32.46 -20.36 -39.36
N SER A 190 33.41 -21.18 -39.14
CA SER A 190 34.63 -21.28 -39.93
C SER A 190 34.64 -22.71 -40.42
N SER A 191 34.38 -22.86 -41.69
CA SER A 191 34.78 -23.94 -42.57
C SER A 191 36.28 -24.09 -42.51
#